data_754f6bcd1a7a195de0c93bba3cee740a
#
_entry.id   754f6bcd1a7a195de0c93bba3cee740a
#
_cell.length_a   1.000
_cell.length_b   1.000
_cell.length_c   1.000
_cell.angle_alpha   90.00
_cell.angle_beta   90.00
_cell.angle_gamma   90.00
#
_symmetry.space_group_name_H-M   'P 1'
#
loop_
_entity.id
_entity.type
_entity.pdbx_description
1 polymer ?
#
loop_
_entity_poly.entity_id
_entity_poly.type
_entity_poly.pdbx_seq_one_letter_code
_entity_poly.pdbx_strand_id
1 'polypeptide(L)'
;MDASAVFIDGTHIKASANKHKTQKVTVTKPIPQYKSELDQEIDNDRSQKGKKPFDRDGNNDKTIKRTVSTTDPDSGMFVKGEHERQLTYVANTACDKHNFVLGFHLGAGNIHDSQMFHEVFKKLETFKAEIKP
;
A
#
# COMPACT_ATOMS: atom_id res chain seq x y z
N MET A 1 -18.61 15.30 18.79
CA MET A 1 -18.15 14.26 17.87
C MET A 1 -19.35 13.59 17.21
N ASP A 2 -19.37 13.56 15.90
CA ASP A 2 -20.48 12.99 15.14
C ASP A 2 -19.94 12.00 14.10
N ALA A 3 -20.10 10.72 14.36
CA ALA A 3 -19.64 9.64 13.49
C ALA A 3 -20.63 9.25 12.37
N SER A 4 -21.61 10.09 12.07
CA SER A 4 -22.57 9.86 10.97
C SER A 4 -21.91 9.96 9.60
N ALA A 5 -20.83 10.73 9.49
CA ALA A 5 -20.00 10.85 8.30
C ALA A 5 -18.53 10.93 8.71
N VAL A 6 -17.70 10.15 8.03
CA VAL A 6 -16.25 10.11 8.24
C VAL A 6 -15.54 10.43 6.94
N PHE A 7 -14.59 11.35 6.99
CA PHE A 7 -13.77 11.77 5.87
C PHE A 7 -12.35 11.24 6.09
N ILE A 8 -11.81 10.55 5.11
CA ILE A 8 -10.46 10.00 5.15
C ILE A 8 -9.63 10.67 4.05
N ASP A 9 -8.50 11.25 4.42
CA ASP A 9 -7.60 11.89 3.49
C ASP A 9 -6.13 11.63 3.87
N GLY A 10 -5.28 11.65 2.87
CA GLY A 10 -3.85 11.40 3.00
C GLY A 10 -3.02 12.66 2.81
N THR A 11 -2.10 12.92 3.73
CA THR A 11 -1.16 14.03 3.66
C THR A 11 0.27 13.50 3.63
N HIS A 12 1.08 13.98 2.67
CA HIS A 12 2.50 13.64 2.59
C HIS A 12 3.32 14.55 3.51
N ILE A 13 4.16 13.92 4.33
CA ILE A 13 5.05 14.60 5.28
C ILE A 13 6.48 14.30 4.85
N LYS A 14 7.28 15.34 4.61
CA LYS A 14 8.68 15.18 4.22
C LYS A 14 9.48 14.53 5.34
N ALA A 15 10.19 13.45 5.01
CA ALA A 15 11.12 12.81 5.94
C ALA A 15 12.41 13.63 6.08
N SER A 16 12.99 13.62 7.26
CA SER A 16 14.32 14.20 7.52
C SER A 16 15.41 13.23 7.06
N ALA A 17 15.45 12.95 5.76
CA ALA A 17 16.39 12.02 5.16
C ALA A 17 16.97 12.59 3.86
N ASN A 18 18.22 12.22 3.56
CA ASN A 18 18.87 12.66 2.34
C ASN A 18 18.40 11.82 1.16
N LYS A 19 17.71 12.44 0.20
CA LYS A 19 17.19 11.79 -1.01
C LYS A 19 18.26 11.17 -1.92
N HIS A 20 19.52 11.55 -1.76
CA HIS A 20 20.63 11.01 -2.53
C HIS A 20 21.28 9.79 -1.88
N LYS A 21 21.01 9.54 -0.60
CA LYS A 21 21.47 8.36 0.13
C LYS A 21 20.42 7.25 0.07
N THR A 22 20.35 6.59 -1.06
CA THR A 22 19.40 5.50 -1.31
C THR A 22 20.12 4.27 -1.84
N GLN A 23 19.52 3.12 -1.62
CA GLN A 23 19.94 1.84 -2.19
C GLN A 23 18.76 1.12 -2.82
N LYS A 24 19.03 0.26 -3.77
CA LYS A 24 18.03 -0.60 -4.38
C LYS A 24 18.00 -1.92 -3.64
N VAL A 25 16.83 -2.28 -3.12
CA VAL A 25 16.59 -3.54 -2.41
C VAL A 25 15.67 -4.39 -3.25
N THR A 26 15.98 -5.68 -3.38
CA THR A 26 15.13 -6.65 -4.03
C THR A 26 14.06 -7.13 -3.05
N VAL A 27 12.78 -6.94 -3.40
CA VAL A 27 11.64 -7.33 -2.57
C VAL A 27 10.80 -8.34 -3.35
N THR A 28 10.35 -9.39 -2.66
CA THR A 28 9.46 -10.39 -3.26
C THR A 28 8.08 -9.76 -3.50
N LYS A 29 7.56 -9.86 -4.72
CA LYS A 29 6.18 -9.49 -5.04
C LYS A 29 5.23 -10.43 -4.28
N PRO A 30 4.27 -9.92 -3.51
CA PRO A 30 3.17 -10.75 -3.05
C PRO A 30 2.32 -11.15 -4.26
N ILE A 31 2.30 -12.43 -4.59
CA ILE A 31 1.36 -12.96 -5.59
C ILE A 31 0.04 -13.15 -4.85
N PRO A 32 -1.05 -12.51 -5.27
CA PRO A 32 -2.35 -12.78 -4.67
C PRO A 32 -2.69 -14.27 -4.82
N GLN A 33 -3.08 -14.92 -3.74
CA GLN A 33 -3.46 -16.33 -3.72
C GLN A 33 -4.50 -16.64 -4.80
N TYR A 34 -5.46 -15.75 -4.97
CA TYR A 34 -6.48 -15.82 -6.01
C TYR A 34 -5.91 -15.97 -7.44
N LYS A 35 -4.81 -15.28 -7.76
CA LYS A 35 -4.19 -15.39 -9.07
C LYS A 35 -3.60 -16.78 -9.31
N SER A 36 -2.98 -17.38 -8.30
CA SER A 36 -2.43 -18.73 -8.41
C SER A 36 -3.51 -19.80 -8.57
N GLU A 37 -4.63 -19.64 -7.87
CA GLU A 37 -5.80 -20.52 -7.99
C GLU A 37 -6.42 -20.44 -9.39
N LEU A 38 -6.62 -19.22 -9.89
CA LEU A 38 -7.14 -18.97 -11.23
C LEU A 38 -6.23 -19.55 -12.33
N ASP A 39 -4.93 -19.39 -12.18
CA ASP A 39 -3.95 -19.93 -13.11
C ASP A 39 -4.00 -21.47 -13.17
N GLN A 40 -4.20 -22.13 -12.02
CA GLN A 40 -4.39 -23.57 -11.93
C GLN A 40 -5.69 -24.03 -12.60
N GLU A 41 -6.78 -23.34 -12.37
CA GLU A 41 -8.07 -23.64 -13.00
C GLU A 41 -8.00 -23.52 -14.52
N ILE A 42 -7.36 -22.48 -15.03
CA ILE A 42 -7.16 -22.27 -16.46
C ILE A 42 -6.33 -23.41 -17.07
N ASP A 43 -5.25 -23.82 -16.41
CA ASP A 43 -4.39 -24.89 -16.90
C ASP A 43 -5.09 -26.25 -16.89
N ASN A 44 -5.92 -26.52 -15.88
CA ASN A 44 -6.76 -27.72 -15.79
C ASN A 44 -7.79 -27.77 -16.93
N ASP A 45 -8.50 -26.68 -17.20
CA ASP A 45 -9.48 -26.59 -18.29
C ASP A 45 -8.80 -26.81 -19.67
N ARG A 46 -7.62 -26.22 -19.85
CA ARG A 46 -6.84 -26.43 -21.09
C ARG A 46 -6.36 -27.86 -21.26
N SER A 47 -5.92 -28.50 -20.18
CA SER A 47 -5.50 -29.91 -20.21
C SER A 47 -6.66 -30.82 -20.57
N GLN A 48 -7.85 -30.60 -20.04
CA GLN A 48 -9.06 -31.35 -20.37
C GLN A 48 -9.43 -31.23 -21.87
N LYS A 49 -9.13 -30.07 -22.47
CA LYS A 49 -9.35 -29.81 -23.91
C LYS A 49 -8.16 -30.17 -24.79
N GLY A 50 -7.17 -30.87 -24.26
CA GLY A 50 -5.98 -31.33 -25.02
C GLY A 50 -5.06 -30.18 -25.45
N LYS A 51 -5.15 -29.01 -24.82
CA LYS A 51 -4.31 -27.85 -25.11
C LYS A 51 -3.15 -27.77 -24.12
N LYS A 52 -1.99 -27.34 -24.60
CA LYS A 52 -0.84 -27.08 -23.71
C LYS A 52 -1.14 -25.97 -22.73
N PRO A 53 -0.57 -26.01 -21.50
CA PRO A 53 -0.64 -24.89 -20.55
C PRO A 53 -0.19 -23.58 -21.21
N PHE A 54 -0.66 -22.45 -20.70
CA PHE A 54 -0.14 -21.18 -21.16
C PHE A 54 1.35 -21.06 -20.86
N ASP A 55 2.11 -20.71 -21.88
CA ASP A 55 3.48 -20.30 -21.68
C ASP A 55 3.47 -18.92 -20.99
N ARG A 56 3.72 -18.94 -19.67
CA ARG A 56 3.83 -17.74 -18.86
C ARG A 56 5.27 -17.24 -18.83
N ASP A 57 5.96 -17.48 -19.95
CA ASP A 57 7.37 -17.20 -20.07
C ASP A 57 7.73 -15.75 -19.75
N GLY A 58 8.69 -15.62 -18.90
CA GLY A 58 9.63 -14.52 -18.80
C GLY A 58 9.26 -13.38 -17.89
N ASN A 59 8.06 -13.23 -17.36
CA ASN A 59 7.73 -12.10 -16.49
C ASN A 59 7.19 -12.50 -15.11
N ASN A 60 7.48 -13.70 -14.68
CA ASN A 60 7.33 -14.12 -13.29
C ASN A 60 8.56 -13.75 -12.44
N ASP A 61 9.13 -12.58 -12.67
CA ASP A 61 10.01 -12.00 -11.68
C ASP A 61 9.19 -11.76 -10.40
N LYS A 62 9.26 -12.76 -9.53
CA LYS A 62 8.65 -12.70 -8.19
C LYS A 62 9.27 -11.60 -7.33
N THR A 63 10.23 -10.89 -7.88
CA THR A 63 11.00 -9.85 -7.21
C THR A 63 10.90 -8.52 -7.94
N ILE A 64 10.80 -7.45 -7.16
CA ILE A 64 10.90 -6.08 -7.65
C ILE A 64 12.03 -5.37 -6.94
N LYS A 65 12.72 -4.49 -7.65
CA LYS A 65 13.70 -3.61 -7.04
C LYS A 65 13.00 -2.37 -6.50
N ARG A 66 13.18 -2.10 -5.22
CA ARG A 66 12.61 -0.93 -4.55
C ARG A 66 13.73 -0.02 -4.07
N THR A 67 13.59 1.28 -4.28
CA THR A 67 14.52 2.28 -3.77
C THR A 67 14.19 2.57 -2.31
N VAL A 68 15.16 2.39 -1.44
CA VAL A 68 15.03 2.56 0.02
C VAL A 68 16.08 3.55 0.50
N SER A 69 15.71 4.44 1.41
CA SER A 69 16.66 5.33 2.07
C SER A 69 17.61 4.55 2.98
N THR A 70 18.89 4.90 2.97
CA THR A 70 19.87 4.31 3.89
C THR A 70 19.85 4.95 5.28
N THR A 71 19.36 6.19 5.38
CA THR A 71 19.28 6.93 6.65
C THR A 71 17.93 6.77 7.34
N ASP A 72 16.86 6.60 6.59
CA ASP A 72 15.51 6.38 7.09
C ASP A 72 14.79 5.33 6.21
N PRO A 73 15.00 4.03 6.49
CA PRO A 73 14.44 2.95 5.69
C PRO A 73 12.91 2.88 5.68
N ASP A 74 12.25 3.44 6.70
CA ASP A 74 10.80 3.44 6.83
C ASP A 74 10.11 4.48 5.94
N SER A 75 10.87 5.49 5.48
CA SER A 75 10.36 6.47 4.52
C SER A 75 10.26 5.89 3.11
N GLY A 76 9.35 6.44 2.30
CA GLY A 76 9.15 6.07 0.91
C GLY A 76 9.46 7.19 -0.06
N MET A 77 9.99 6.84 -1.23
CA MET A 77 10.23 7.80 -2.30
C MET A 77 8.91 8.18 -2.97
N PHE A 78 8.51 9.42 -2.81
CA PHE A 78 7.35 10.01 -3.45
C PHE A 78 7.77 10.90 -4.61
N VAL A 79 7.09 10.74 -5.75
CA VAL A 79 7.34 11.53 -6.96
C VAL A 79 6.13 12.42 -7.21
N LYS A 80 6.33 13.73 -7.09
CA LYS A 80 5.33 14.73 -7.40
C LYS A 80 5.65 15.38 -8.74
N GLY A 81 4.80 15.12 -9.73
CA GLY A 81 5.07 15.60 -11.09
C GLY A 81 6.27 14.93 -11.76
N GLU A 82 6.83 15.56 -12.78
CA GLU A 82 7.89 14.96 -13.58
C GLU A 82 9.30 15.07 -12.95
N HIS A 83 9.51 15.99 -12.03
CA HIS A 83 10.86 16.37 -11.61
C HIS A 83 11.12 16.33 -10.10
N GLU A 84 10.10 16.24 -9.26
CA GLU A 84 10.27 16.34 -7.81
C GLU A 84 10.20 14.97 -7.14
N ARG A 85 11.34 14.52 -6.61
CA ARG A 85 11.45 13.29 -5.82
C ARG A 85 11.81 13.63 -4.38
N GLN A 86 11.03 13.12 -3.44
CA GLN A 86 11.26 13.33 -2.01
C GLN A 86 11.04 12.04 -1.23
N LEU A 87 11.82 11.84 -0.18
CA LEU A 87 11.54 10.82 0.84
C LEU A 87 10.48 11.36 1.78
N THR A 88 9.34 10.67 1.85
CA THR A 88 8.17 11.12 2.61
C THR A 88 7.50 9.98 3.37
N TYR A 89 6.70 10.39 4.34
CA TYR A 89 5.65 9.57 4.94
C TYR A 89 4.29 10.04 4.45
N VAL A 90 3.32 9.17 4.45
CA VAL A 90 1.92 9.52 4.24
C VAL A 90 1.14 9.28 5.53
N ALA A 91 0.46 10.31 6.00
CA ALA A 91 -0.47 10.24 7.13
C ALA A 91 -1.89 10.22 6.60
N ASN A 92 -2.57 9.08 6.71
CA ASN A 92 -3.99 8.97 6.43
C ASN A 92 -4.78 9.21 7.70
N THR A 93 -5.57 10.27 7.70
CA THR A 93 -6.32 10.74 8.85
C THR A 93 -7.81 10.62 8.58
N ALA A 94 -8.55 10.08 9.54
CA ALA A 94 -10.00 10.03 9.51
C ALA A 94 -10.57 11.08 10.47
N CYS A 95 -11.44 11.92 9.96
CA CYS A 95 -12.08 13.00 10.70
C CYS A 95 -13.60 12.91 10.60
N ASP A 96 -14.30 13.42 11.61
CA ASP A 96 -15.73 13.66 11.53
C ASP A 96 -16.06 15.00 10.83
N LYS A 97 -17.34 15.31 10.68
CA LYS A 97 -17.79 16.56 10.06
C LYS A 97 -17.37 17.85 10.81
N HIS A 98 -16.93 17.71 12.05
CA HIS A 98 -16.43 18.81 12.87
C HIS A 98 -14.90 18.87 12.96
N ASN A 99 -14.21 18.10 12.10
CA ASN A 99 -12.76 17.99 12.06
C ASN A 99 -12.11 17.35 13.32
N PHE A 100 -12.86 16.61 14.10
CA PHE A 100 -12.26 15.78 15.14
C PHE A 100 -11.58 14.56 14.51
N VAL A 101 -10.31 14.36 14.86
CA VAL A 101 -9.55 13.20 14.40
C VAL A 101 -10.00 11.96 15.15
N LEU A 102 -10.56 10.99 14.42
CA LEU A 102 -11.05 9.73 14.95
C LEU A 102 -10.00 8.63 14.92
N GLY A 103 -9.06 8.73 14.01
CA GLY A 103 -7.96 7.79 13.86
C GLY A 103 -7.01 8.21 12.75
N PHE A 104 -5.81 7.69 12.79
CA PHE A 104 -4.82 7.92 11.74
C PHE A 104 -3.90 6.72 11.56
N HIS A 105 -3.30 6.60 10.38
CA HIS A 105 -2.26 5.65 10.09
C HIS A 105 -1.11 6.33 9.36
N LEU A 106 0.11 6.03 9.78
CA LEU A 106 1.33 6.56 9.17
C LEU A 106 2.03 5.44 8.41
N GLY A 107 2.36 5.69 7.15
CA GLY A 107 3.08 4.75 6.32
C GLY A 107 4.11 5.42 5.43
N ALA A 108 4.85 4.63 4.67
CA ALA A 108 5.80 5.13 3.68
C ALA A 108 5.09 5.91 2.58
N GLY A 109 5.67 7.02 2.11
CA GLY A 109 5.05 7.94 1.16
C GLY A 109 4.81 7.38 -0.25
N ASN A 110 5.37 6.22 -0.56
CA ASN A 110 5.16 5.53 -1.84
C ASN A 110 4.02 4.49 -1.80
N ILE A 111 3.33 4.36 -0.68
CA ILE A 111 2.17 3.47 -0.54
C ILE A 111 0.92 4.18 -1.04
N HIS A 112 0.15 3.51 -1.89
CA HIS A 112 -1.09 4.07 -2.41
C HIS A 112 -2.17 4.13 -1.32
N ASP A 113 -2.97 5.19 -1.34
CA ASP A 113 -4.02 5.45 -0.33
C ASP A 113 -5.01 4.29 -0.17
N SER A 114 -5.32 3.57 -1.24
CA SER A 114 -6.20 2.41 -1.20
C SER A 114 -5.68 1.27 -0.32
N GLN A 115 -4.37 1.13 -0.18
CA GLN A 115 -3.76 0.12 0.69
C GLN A 115 -3.77 0.54 2.16
N MET A 116 -3.76 1.85 2.42
CA MET A 116 -3.76 2.43 3.77
C MET A 116 -5.16 2.51 4.38
N PHE A 117 -6.19 2.58 3.53
CA PHE A 117 -7.59 2.71 3.95
C PHE A 117 -8.00 1.65 4.98
N HIS A 118 -7.63 0.41 4.72
CA HIS A 118 -8.00 -0.71 5.59
C HIS A 118 -7.43 -0.58 7.01
N GLU A 119 -6.20 -0.10 7.14
CA GLU A 119 -5.56 0.12 8.45
C GLU A 119 -6.23 1.27 9.22
N VAL A 120 -6.59 2.34 8.53
CA VAL A 120 -7.35 3.45 9.12
C VAL A 120 -8.73 2.97 9.56
N PHE A 121 -9.39 2.19 8.74
CA PHE A 121 -10.73 1.65 9.02
C PHE A 121 -10.74 0.74 10.26
N LYS A 122 -9.76 -0.14 10.39
CA LYS A 122 -9.60 -0.98 11.61
C LYS A 122 -9.47 -0.13 12.87
N LYS A 123 -8.70 0.95 12.82
CA LYS A 123 -8.55 1.86 13.97
C LYS A 123 -9.86 2.57 14.32
N LEU A 124 -10.65 2.94 13.31
CA LEU A 124 -11.98 3.50 13.52
C LEU A 124 -12.94 2.52 14.19
N GLU A 125 -12.91 1.25 13.82
CA GLU A 125 -13.72 0.21 14.43
C GLU A 125 -13.35 -0.01 15.90
N THR A 126 -12.05 -0.04 16.21
CA THR A 126 -11.55 -0.14 17.59
C THR A 126 -12.01 1.04 18.41
N PHE A 127 -11.84 2.26 17.91
CA PHE A 127 -12.28 3.49 18.57
C PHE A 127 -13.80 3.50 18.81
N LYS A 128 -14.58 3.09 17.83
CA LYS A 128 -16.05 2.97 17.97
C LYS A 128 -16.46 1.95 19.06
N ALA A 129 -15.70 0.87 19.18
CA ALA A 129 -15.94 -0.14 20.22
C ALA A 129 -15.62 0.40 21.63
N GLU A 130 -14.58 1.22 21.77
CA GLU A 130 -14.18 1.83 23.05
C GLU A 130 -15.17 2.91 23.53
N ILE A 131 -15.84 3.60 22.60
CA ILE A 131 -16.79 4.70 22.94
C ILE A 131 -18.20 4.19 23.22
N LYS A 132 -18.55 2.97 22.88
CA LYS A 132 -19.85 2.43 23.23
C LYS A 132 -19.97 2.34 24.75
N PRO A 133 -20.97 3.03 25.33
CA PRO A 133 -21.24 2.93 26.74
C PRO A 133 -21.65 1.50 27.13
#